data_1c6a1de5d2df421bc0e4a7411a9f4800
#
_entry.id   1c6a1de5d2df421bc0e4a7411a9f4800
#
_cell.length_a   1.000
_cell.length_b   1.000
_cell.length_c   1.000
_cell.angle_alpha   90.00
_cell.angle_beta   90.00
_cell.angle_gamma   90.00
#
_symmetry.space_group_name_H-M   'P 1'
#
loop_
_entity.id
_entity.type
_entity.pdbx_description
1 polymer ?
#
loop_
_entity_poly.entity_id
_entity_poly.type
_entity_poly.pdbx_seq_one_letter_code
_entity_poly.pdbx_strand_id
1 'polypeptide(L)'
;MGSEMCIRDRDQSLLLIDDSIVRGTQLRETTEFLYQSGAKEVHIRPACPPLLYGCKYLNFSRSSSEMDLITRRVIKEIEQEGREIDLKNYVNPDTPEYEEMVGRICKQLKFTTLQFQRLDDMIESVGIGREKLCTYCWDGRE
;
A
#
# COMPACT_ATOMS: atom_id res chain seq x y z
N MET A 1 18.92 -17.74 -3.30
CA MET A 1 18.13 -17.32 -2.15
C MET A 1 17.80 -18.53 -1.37
N GLY A 2 17.75 -19.17 -0.74
CA GLY A 2 17.41 -20.45 -0.20
C GLY A 2 17.53 -20.47 1.32
N SER A 3 18.22 -21.47 1.82
CA SER A 3 18.31 -21.78 3.25
C SER A 3 18.89 -20.66 4.11
N GLU A 4 19.79 -19.83 3.59
CA GLU A 4 20.37 -18.72 4.36
C GLU A 4 19.34 -17.67 4.75
N MET A 5 18.43 -17.34 3.84
CA MET A 5 17.37 -16.37 4.10
C MET A 5 16.40 -16.89 5.15
N CYS A 6 16.02 -18.16 5.06
CA CYS A 6 15.14 -18.81 6.03
C CYS A 6 15.76 -18.87 7.44
N ILE A 7 17.06 -19.07 7.55
CA ILE A 7 17.76 -19.09 8.83
C ILE A 7 17.81 -17.70 9.46
N ARG A 8 18.06 -16.67 8.65
CA ARG A 8 18.11 -15.28 9.11
C ARG A 8 16.77 -14.78 9.59
N ASP A 9 15.67 -15.24 8.96
CA ASP A 9 14.32 -14.74 9.22
C ASP A 9 13.67 -15.41 10.44
N ARG A 10 14.26 -16.51 10.94
CA ARG A 10 13.70 -17.25 12.07
C ARG A 10 13.71 -16.42 13.36
N ASP A 11 12.54 -16.29 14.00
CA ASP A 11 12.29 -15.52 15.22
C ASP A 11 12.67 -14.03 15.09
N GLN A 12 12.80 -13.50 13.88
CA GLN A 12 13.14 -12.10 13.64
C GLN A 12 11.91 -11.27 13.32
N SER A 13 11.98 -10.01 13.70
CA SER A 13 11.07 -8.97 13.22
C SER A 13 11.66 -8.38 11.96
N LEU A 14 10.93 -8.48 10.86
CA LEU A 14 11.40 -8.04 9.54
C LEU A 14 10.74 -6.72 9.16
N LEU A 15 11.54 -5.81 8.65
CA LEU A 15 11.06 -4.58 8.02
C LEU A 15 11.28 -4.71 6.51
N LEU A 16 10.19 -4.76 5.76
CA LEU A 16 10.22 -4.81 4.31
C LEU A 16 9.88 -3.44 3.72
N ILE A 17 10.75 -2.97 2.85
CA ILE A 17 10.54 -1.74 2.09
C ILE A 17 10.28 -2.14 0.64
N ASP A 18 9.17 -1.68 0.10
CA ASP A 18 8.79 -1.94 -1.29
C ASP A 18 8.46 -0.61 -1.98
N ASP A 19 8.43 -0.60 -3.29
CA ASP A 19 8.13 0.63 -4.03
C ASP A 19 6.65 1.01 -3.89
N SER A 20 5.74 0.06 -4.06
CA SER A 20 4.30 0.32 -4.00
C SER A 20 3.50 -0.95 -3.73
N ILE A 21 2.26 -0.77 -3.26
CA ILE A 21 1.28 -1.85 -3.18
C ILE A 21 0.16 -1.55 -4.18
N VAL A 22 0.03 -2.40 -5.18
CA VAL A 22 -1.02 -2.27 -6.21
C VAL A 22 -2.17 -3.23 -5.90
N ARG A 23 -1.99 -4.51 -6.19
CA ARG A 23 -3.00 -5.56 -5.95
C ARG A 23 -2.82 -6.27 -4.62
N GLY A 24 -1.62 -6.24 -4.08
CA GLY A 24 -1.28 -6.85 -2.81
C GLY A 24 -1.02 -8.35 -2.84
N THR A 25 -1.32 -9.05 -3.93
CA THR A 25 -1.23 -10.51 -4.02
C THR A 25 0.19 -11.00 -3.79
N GLN A 26 1.15 -10.40 -4.47
CA GLN A 26 2.56 -10.78 -4.38
C GLN A 26 3.14 -10.55 -2.99
N LEU A 27 2.83 -9.42 -2.36
CA LEU A 27 3.27 -9.13 -1.00
C LEU A 27 2.62 -10.08 0.02
N ARG A 28 1.37 -10.44 -0.17
CA ARG A 28 0.69 -11.41 0.68
C ARG A 28 1.39 -12.77 0.64
N GLU A 29 1.72 -13.24 -0.56
CA GLU A 29 2.44 -14.51 -0.74
C GLU A 29 3.83 -14.45 -0.10
N THR A 30 4.56 -13.35 -0.29
CA THR A 30 5.86 -13.13 0.32
C THR A 30 5.76 -13.14 1.84
N THR A 31 4.76 -12.47 2.40
CA THR A 31 4.53 -12.41 3.85
C THR A 31 4.21 -13.77 4.42
N GLU A 32 3.33 -14.53 3.76
CA GLU A 32 3.01 -15.91 4.17
C GLU A 32 4.25 -16.79 4.16
N PHE A 33 5.07 -16.67 3.12
CA PHE A 33 6.35 -17.40 3.03
C PHE A 33 7.28 -17.04 4.19
N LEU A 34 7.40 -15.78 4.53
CA LEU A 34 8.26 -15.33 5.63
C LEU A 34 7.80 -15.89 6.98
N TYR A 35 6.49 -15.88 7.24
CA TYR A 35 5.97 -16.51 8.47
C TYR A 35 6.18 -18.01 8.49
N GLN A 36 6.00 -18.70 7.38
CA GLN A 36 6.28 -20.13 7.27
C GLN A 36 7.76 -20.43 7.48
N SER A 37 8.64 -19.52 7.13
CA SER A 37 10.09 -19.62 7.35
C SER A 37 10.50 -19.26 8.79
N GLY A 38 9.55 -18.89 9.65
CA GLY A 38 9.79 -18.64 11.06
C GLY A 38 9.90 -17.18 11.47
N ALA A 39 9.57 -16.23 10.59
CA ALA A 39 9.55 -14.83 10.96
C ALA A 39 8.52 -14.58 12.07
N LYS A 40 8.89 -13.78 13.05
CA LYS A 40 8.03 -13.40 14.16
C LYS A 40 7.06 -12.29 13.79
N GLU A 41 7.57 -11.28 13.12
CA GLU A 41 6.81 -10.11 12.70
C GLU A 41 7.24 -9.68 11.30
N VAL A 42 6.30 -9.14 10.52
CA VAL A 42 6.56 -8.59 9.20
C VAL A 42 5.93 -7.20 9.13
N HIS A 43 6.78 -6.19 9.04
CA HIS A 43 6.40 -4.79 8.97
C HIS A 43 6.66 -4.28 7.56
N ILE A 44 5.67 -3.65 6.95
CA ILE A 44 5.75 -3.19 5.55
C ILE A 44 5.72 -1.66 5.52
N ARG A 45 6.66 -1.09 4.75
CA ARG A 45 6.78 0.35 4.54
C ARG A 45 6.94 0.63 3.04
N PRO A 46 5.83 0.85 2.29
CA PRO A 46 5.92 1.26 0.91
C PRO A 46 6.57 2.64 0.78
N ALA A 47 7.32 2.84 -0.29
CA ALA A 47 8.02 4.11 -0.54
C ALA A 47 7.10 5.19 -1.11
N CYS A 48 5.87 4.86 -1.47
CA CYS A 48 4.88 5.81 -1.98
C CYS A 48 3.57 5.74 -1.19
N PRO A 49 2.68 6.74 -1.34
CA PRO A 49 1.34 6.69 -0.77
C PRO A 49 0.49 5.57 -1.35
N PRO A 50 -0.69 5.27 -0.76
CA PRO A 50 -1.61 4.30 -1.35
C PRO A 50 -2.05 4.72 -2.75
N LEU A 51 -2.05 3.77 -3.68
CA LEU A 51 -2.52 4.00 -5.05
C LEU A 51 -4.04 3.92 -5.07
N LEU A 52 -4.69 5.06 -5.30
CA LEU A 52 -6.16 5.18 -5.35
C LEU A 52 -6.71 5.25 -6.77
N TYR A 53 -5.86 5.59 -7.73
CA TYR A 53 -6.22 5.75 -9.14
C TYR A 53 -5.24 4.98 -10.02
N GLY A 54 -5.74 4.32 -11.05
CA GLY A 54 -4.90 3.63 -12.03
C GLY A 54 -4.08 4.62 -12.84
N CYS A 55 -2.79 4.34 -13.03
CA CYS A 55 -1.94 5.20 -13.84
C CYS A 55 -2.42 5.23 -15.29
N LYS A 56 -2.46 6.41 -15.89
CA LYS A 56 -2.86 6.59 -17.29
C LYS A 56 -1.76 6.18 -18.28
N TYR A 57 -0.52 6.14 -17.82
CA TYR A 57 0.66 5.97 -18.65
C TYR A 57 1.40 4.66 -18.43
N LEU A 58 1.48 4.20 -17.19
CA LEU A 58 2.26 3.01 -16.82
C LEU A 58 1.37 1.79 -16.65
N ASN A 59 1.80 0.68 -17.23
CA ASN A 59 0.99 -0.55 -17.27
C ASN A 59 0.89 -1.28 -15.92
N PHE A 60 1.84 -1.11 -15.02
CA PHE A 60 1.86 -1.88 -13.77
C PHE A 60 0.70 -1.54 -12.82
N SER A 61 0.22 -0.29 -12.86
CA SER A 61 -0.95 0.15 -12.10
C SER A 61 -2.15 0.45 -13.00
N ARG A 62 -1.99 0.25 -14.32
CA ARG A 62 -3.08 0.40 -15.28
C ARG A 62 -3.93 -0.86 -15.23
N SER A 63 -5.11 -0.72 -14.69
CA SER A 63 -6.04 -1.82 -14.59
C SER A 63 -7.21 -1.64 -15.55
N SER A 64 -7.81 -2.72 -15.98
CA SER A 64 -9.07 -2.72 -16.70
C SER A 64 -10.22 -2.25 -15.81
N SER A 65 -10.02 -2.30 -14.49
CA SER A 65 -10.96 -1.88 -13.47
C SER A 65 -10.21 -1.29 -12.28
N GLU A 66 -10.73 -0.21 -11.69
CA GLU A 66 -10.22 0.34 -10.45
C GLU A 66 -10.26 -0.67 -9.29
N MET A 67 -11.10 -1.69 -9.40
CA MET A 67 -11.20 -2.78 -8.43
C MET A 67 -9.98 -3.69 -8.39
N ASP A 68 -9.06 -3.58 -9.35
CA ASP A 68 -7.77 -4.26 -9.28
C ASP A 68 -6.85 -3.66 -8.20
N LEU A 69 -7.07 -2.40 -7.82
CA LEU A 69 -6.34 -1.75 -6.74
C LEU A 69 -6.88 -2.23 -5.39
N ILE A 70 -5.99 -2.69 -4.52
CA ILE A 70 -6.40 -3.15 -3.18
C ILE A 70 -7.09 -2.05 -2.38
N THR A 71 -6.66 -0.81 -2.53
CA THR A 71 -7.28 0.36 -1.88
C THR A 71 -8.74 0.48 -2.25
N ARG A 72 -9.07 0.36 -3.54
CA ARG A 72 -10.43 0.47 -4.04
C ARG A 72 -11.32 -0.70 -3.61
N ARG A 73 -10.75 -1.89 -3.55
CA ARG A 73 -11.49 -3.06 -3.02
C ARG A 73 -11.87 -2.87 -1.57
N VAL A 74 -10.93 -2.38 -0.77
CA VAL A 74 -11.16 -2.08 0.66
C VAL A 74 -12.20 -0.98 0.83
N ILE A 75 -12.11 0.10 0.05
CA ILE A 75 -13.10 1.19 0.08
C ILE A 75 -14.49 0.68 -0.31
N LYS A 76 -14.56 -0.21 -1.29
CA LYS A 76 -15.83 -0.83 -1.71
C LYS A 76 -16.45 -1.68 -0.60
N GLU A 77 -15.65 -2.40 0.16
CA GLU A 77 -16.12 -3.13 1.34
C GLU A 77 -16.73 -2.19 2.37
N ILE A 78 -16.07 -1.06 2.63
CA ILE A 78 -16.57 -0.03 3.54
C ILE A 78 -17.90 0.56 3.05
N GLU A 79 -18.02 0.83 1.75
CA GLU A 79 -19.26 1.31 1.13
C GLU A 79 -20.41 0.30 1.30
N GLN A 80 -20.12 -0.99 1.13
CA GLN A 80 -21.10 -2.07 1.29
C GLN A 80 -21.61 -2.20 2.73
N GLU A 81 -20.90 -1.67 3.70
CA GLU A 81 -21.35 -1.59 5.11
C GLU A 81 -22.36 -0.46 5.34
N GLY A 82 -22.76 0.26 4.30
CA GLY A 82 -23.75 1.33 4.35
C GLY A 82 -23.20 2.71 4.63
N ARG A 83 -21.89 2.90 4.45
CA ARG A 83 -21.24 4.21 4.66
C ARG A 83 -21.09 4.96 3.34
N GLU A 84 -21.31 6.26 3.40
CA GLU A 84 -21.06 7.16 2.28
C GLU A 84 -19.56 7.33 2.06
N ILE A 85 -19.13 7.27 0.80
CA ILE A 85 -17.72 7.33 0.42
C ILE A 85 -17.39 8.67 -0.23
N ASP A 86 -16.42 9.38 0.35
CA ASP A 86 -15.73 10.51 -0.27
C ASP A 86 -14.25 10.15 -0.40
N LEU A 87 -13.79 9.96 -1.62
CA LEU A 87 -12.40 9.56 -1.90
C LEU A 87 -11.36 10.53 -1.36
N LYS A 88 -11.72 11.81 -1.20
CA LYS A 88 -10.82 12.81 -0.63
C LYS A 88 -10.36 12.47 0.78
N ASN A 89 -11.24 11.82 1.55
CA ASN A 89 -10.92 11.38 2.90
C ASN A 89 -9.89 10.25 2.89
N TYR A 90 -9.84 9.46 1.83
CA TYR A 90 -8.88 8.35 1.68
C TYR A 90 -7.55 8.79 1.10
N VAL A 91 -7.49 9.98 0.50
CA VAL A 91 -6.25 10.61 0.04
C VAL A 91 -5.49 11.25 1.21
N ASN A 92 -6.21 11.86 2.14
CA ASN A 92 -5.63 12.61 3.26
C ASN A 92 -5.22 11.66 4.39
N PRO A 93 -3.90 11.54 4.69
CA PRO A 93 -3.41 10.62 5.71
C PRO A 93 -3.79 10.99 7.14
N ASP A 94 -4.36 12.17 7.36
CA ASP A 94 -4.74 12.65 8.69
C ASP A 94 -6.21 12.35 9.02
N THR A 95 -6.93 11.61 8.15
CA THR A 95 -8.33 11.26 8.37
C THR A 95 -8.48 9.86 8.99
N PRO A 96 -9.56 9.62 9.78
CA PRO A 96 -9.86 8.29 10.29
C PRO A 96 -10.20 7.29 9.16
N GLU A 97 -10.77 7.75 8.05
CA GLU A 97 -11.08 6.92 6.87
C GLU A 97 -9.80 6.35 6.26
N TYR A 98 -8.77 7.17 6.14
CA TYR A 98 -7.46 6.73 5.65
C TYR A 98 -6.86 5.66 6.59
N GLU A 99 -6.87 5.91 7.89
CA GLU A 99 -6.36 4.96 8.88
C GLU A 99 -7.10 3.62 8.83
N GLU A 100 -8.41 3.66 8.68
CA GLU A 100 -9.22 2.45 8.54
C GLU A 100 -8.88 1.68 7.27
N MET A 101 -8.73 2.38 6.14
CA MET A 101 -8.32 1.76 4.88
C MET A 101 -6.97 1.05 5.02
N VAL A 102 -5.98 1.73 5.57
CA VAL A 102 -4.65 1.17 5.80
C VAL A 102 -4.70 -0.04 6.75
N GLY A 103 -5.46 0.06 7.81
CA GLY A 103 -5.65 -1.04 8.76
C GLY A 103 -6.29 -2.27 8.13
N ARG A 104 -7.27 -2.08 7.27
CA ARG A 104 -7.92 -3.18 6.54
C ARG A 104 -6.97 -3.84 5.52
N ILE A 105 -6.19 -3.05 4.81
CA ILE A 105 -5.15 -3.57 3.89
C ILE A 105 -4.13 -4.40 4.68
N CYS A 106 -3.64 -3.87 5.79
CA CYS A 106 -2.69 -4.55 6.68
C CYS A 106 -3.22 -5.92 7.10
N LYS A 107 -4.47 -5.98 7.53
CA LYS A 107 -5.12 -7.21 7.98
C LYS A 107 -5.30 -8.21 6.84
N GLN A 108 -5.76 -7.75 5.67
CA GLN A 108 -5.98 -8.63 4.52
C GLN A 108 -4.68 -9.23 3.99
N LEU A 109 -3.60 -8.47 4.01
CA LEU A 109 -2.29 -8.93 3.55
C LEU A 109 -1.47 -9.59 4.66
N LYS A 110 -2.02 -9.67 5.87
CA LYS A 110 -1.44 -10.35 7.03
C LYS A 110 -0.11 -9.76 7.50
N PHE A 111 0.09 -8.46 7.31
CA PHE A 111 1.23 -7.75 7.87
C PHE A 111 1.07 -7.54 9.38
N THR A 112 2.17 -7.45 10.11
CA THR A 112 2.14 -7.03 11.51
C THR A 112 1.81 -5.54 11.60
N THR A 113 2.48 -4.71 10.79
CA THR A 113 2.14 -3.30 10.62
C THR A 113 2.30 -2.87 9.17
N LEU A 114 1.58 -1.83 8.80
CA LEU A 114 1.65 -1.20 7.48
C LEU A 114 1.59 0.30 7.66
N GLN A 115 2.54 1.02 7.06
CA GLN A 115 2.53 2.47 7.02
C GLN A 115 3.05 2.93 5.66
N PHE A 116 2.24 3.72 4.97
CA PHE A 116 2.60 4.30 3.69
C PHE A 116 3.38 5.60 3.86
N GLN A 117 4.12 5.98 2.83
CA GLN A 117 4.76 7.29 2.75
C GLN A 117 3.69 8.38 2.58
N ARG A 118 3.92 9.55 3.14
CA ARG A 118 3.09 10.73 2.91
C ARG A 118 3.45 11.35 1.57
N LEU A 119 2.42 11.77 0.81
CA LEU A 119 2.63 12.35 -0.52
C LEU A 119 3.51 13.61 -0.47
N ASP A 120 3.26 14.49 0.49
CA ASP A 120 4.03 15.73 0.61
C ASP A 120 5.51 15.47 0.89
N ASP A 121 5.81 14.50 1.75
CA ASP A 121 7.19 14.11 2.07
C ASP A 121 7.89 13.47 0.87
N MET A 122 7.15 12.66 0.10
CA MET A 122 7.69 12.06 -1.12
C MET A 122 8.03 13.12 -2.17
N ILE A 123 7.13 14.10 -2.37
CA ILE A 123 7.37 15.21 -3.30
C ILE A 123 8.59 16.02 -2.88
N GLU A 124 8.71 16.33 -1.59
CA GLU A 124 9.85 17.05 -1.05
C GLU A 124 11.16 16.27 -1.29
N SER A 125 11.14 14.95 -1.10
CA SER A 125 12.33 14.11 -1.29
C SER A 125 12.81 14.07 -2.74
N VAL A 126 11.93 14.26 -3.72
CA VAL A 126 12.30 14.34 -5.14
C VAL A 126 13.10 15.61 -5.45
N GLY A 127 12.84 16.70 -4.75
CA GLY A 127 13.61 17.94 -4.85
C GLY A 127 13.27 18.83 -6.05
N ILE A 128 12.15 18.56 -6.73
CA ILE A 128 11.62 19.46 -7.78
C ILE A 128 10.21 19.89 -7.39
N GLY A 129 9.73 20.99 -7.98
CA GLY A 129 8.41 21.52 -7.65
C GLY A 129 7.27 20.55 -7.97
N ARG A 130 6.23 20.57 -7.14
CA ARG A 130 5.05 19.72 -7.30
C ARG A 130 4.41 19.86 -8.68
N GLU A 131 4.44 21.07 -9.26
CA GLU A 131 3.91 21.37 -10.59
C GLU A 131 4.62 20.63 -11.72
N LYS A 132 5.78 20.05 -11.44
CA LYS A 132 6.56 19.25 -12.40
C LYS A 132 6.39 17.74 -12.23
N LEU A 133 5.55 17.33 -11.28
CA LEU A 133 5.32 15.93 -10.93
C LEU A 133 3.87 15.53 -11.19
N CYS A 134 3.68 14.37 -11.79
CA CYS A 134 2.35 13.77 -11.87
C CYS A 134 2.07 12.98 -10.58
N THR A 135 1.01 13.34 -9.88
CA THR A 135 0.58 12.66 -8.64
C THR A 135 -0.77 11.99 -8.78
N TYR A 136 -1.25 11.82 -10.02
CA TYR A 136 -2.59 11.32 -10.31
C TYR A 136 -2.93 10.00 -9.61
N CYS A 137 -1.99 9.04 -9.59
CA CYS A 137 -2.23 7.72 -8.98
C CYS A 137 -2.58 7.81 -7.48
N TRP A 138 -2.14 8.86 -6.82
CA TRP A 138 -2.28 9.00 -5.37
C TRP A 138 -3.40 9.95 -4.97
N ASP A 139 -3.56 11.08 -5.67
CA ASP A 139 -4.51 12.12 -5.29
C ASP A 139 -5.54 12.50 -6.38
N GLY A 140 -5.44 11.89 -7.56
CA GLY A 140 -6.34 12.17 -8.67
C GLY A 140 -6.07 13.49 -9.40
N ARG A 141 -4.97 14.16 -9.12
CA ARG A 141 -4.59 15.41 -9.78
C ARG A 141 -3.86 15.16 -11.09
N GLU A 142 -4.29 15.85 -12.13
CA GLU A 142 -3.61 15.87 -13.42
C GLU A 142 -2.62 17.05 -13.51
#